data_900cee7eb07b42b6343e275f52f53a06
#
_entry.id   900cee7eb07b42b6343e275f52f53a06
#
_cell.length_a   1.000
_cell.length_b   1.000
_cell.length_c   1.000
_cell.angle_alpha   90.00
_cell.angle_beta   90.00
_cell.angle_gamma   90.00
#
_symmetry.space_group_name_H-M   'P 1'
#
loop_
_entity.id
_entity.type
_entity.pdbx_description
1 polymer ?
#
loop_
_entity_poly.entity_id
_entity_poly.type
_entity_poly.pdbx_seq_one_letter_code
_entity_poly.pdbx_strand_id
1 'polypeptide(L)'
;MSYSEKMVQALQAENLAEAQLMFEEALKKDDENTLADLGETLLSLGFLEEAKQIFQQLLEQFPDADGLNIPLAEIAIENNEIDDAFIYLEKIPETSDSYVQSLLVTADLYQVLGIPEVSEAKLKEAANLMPEEPLIQFALGELYFTNGQFVEAITRYQSIVESGTAQISAISLNERLGSSYSMLGDFEEAVPYLEAAVKEEQTDDRLFQLAFTYLQLHEN
;
A
#
# COMPACT_ATOMS: atom_id res chain seq x y z
N MET A 1 -20.62 -20.28 -7.47
CA MET A 1 -19.15 -20.27 -7.56
C MET A 1 -18.79 -19.77 -8.94
N SER A 2 -18.26 -18.56 -9.00
CA SER A 2 -17.83 -17.91 -10.25
C SER A 2 -16.58 -18.60 -10.84
N TYR A 3 -16.22 -18.26 -12.05
CA TYR A 3 -14.95 -18.73 -12.62
C TYR A 3 -13.77 -18.06 -11.92
N SER A 4 -13.91 -16.81 -11.50
CA SER A 4 -12.95 -16.09 -10.67
C SER A 4 -12.64 -16.83 -9.36
N GLU A 5 -13.66 -17.25 -8.62
CA GLU A 5 -13.47 -18.05 -7.39
C GLU A 5 -12.75 -19.38 -7.66
N LYS A 6 -13.06 -20.06 -8.78
CA LYS A 6 -12.39 -21.30 -9.17
C LYS A 6 -10.94 -21.07 -9.54
N MET A 7 -10.63 -19.95 -10.22
CA MET A 7 -9.25 -19.57 -10.53
C MET A 7 -8.43 -19.40 -9.25
N VAL A 8 -8.93 -18.61 -8.28
CA VAL A 8 -8.25 -18.40 -7.00
C VAL A 8 -8.02 -19.72 -6.27
N GLN A 9 -9.01 -20.63 -6.26
CA GLN A 9 -8.84 -21.96 -5.65
C GLN A 9 -7.80 -22.81 -6.38
N ALA A 10 -7.75 -22.75 -7.71
CA ALA A 10 -6.73 -23.45 -8.48
C ALA A 10 -5.33 -22.92 -8.20
N LEU A 11 -5.18 -21.59 -8.03
CA LEU A 11 -3.92 -20.96 -7.61
C LEU A 11 -3.48 -21.42 -6.21
N GLN A 12 -4.41 -21.46 -5.24
CA GLN A 12 -4.15 -21.96 -3.89
C GLN A 12 -3.76 -23.45 -3.87
N ALA A 13 -4.27 -24.23 -4.84
CA ALA A 13 -3.91 -25.64 -5.04
C ALA A 13 -2.66 -25.85 -5.90
N GLU A 14 -1.95 -24.77 -6.27
CA GLU A 14 -0.77 -24.76 -7.15
C GLU A 14 -1.05 -25.39 -8.55
N ASN A 15 -2.31 -25.42 -8.98
CA ASN A 15 -2.72 -25.95 -10.27
C ASN A 15 -2.82 -24.84 -11.33
N LEU A 16 -1.67 -24.41 -11.83
CA LEU A 16 -1.58 -23.30 -12.78
C LEU A 16 -2.33 -23.55 -14.09
N ALA A 17 -2.39 -24.81 -14.57
CA ALA A 17 -3.10 -25.14 -15.79
C ALA A 17 -4.62 -24.96 -15.66
N GLU A 18 -5.19 -25.33 -14.52
CA GLU A 18 -6.60 -25.12 -14.22
C GLU A 18 -6.88 -23.63 -13.94
N ALA A 19 -5.98 -22.95 -13.24
CA ALA A 19 -6.09 -21.51 -12.99
C ALA A 19 -6.18 -20.74 -14.31
N GLN A 20 -5.31 -21.03 -15.27
CA GLN A 20 -5.33 -20.40 -16.60
C GLN A 20 -6.66 -20.67 -17.35
N LEU A 21 -7.16 -21.90 -17.31
CA LEU A 21 -8.44 -22.23 -17.94
C LEU A 21 -9.60 -21.47 -17.29
N MET A 22 -9.61 -21.38 -15.94
CA MET A 22 -10.65 -20.64 -15.21
C MET A 22 -10.56 -19.14 -15.46
N PHE A 23 -9.37 -18.58 -15.61
CA PHE A 23 -9.16 -17.18 -15.98
C PHE A 23 -9.79 -16.84 -17.33
N GLU A 24 -9.53 -17.66 -18.36
CA GLU A 24 -10.12 -17.46 -19.70
C GLU A 24 -11.65 -17.55 -19.70
N GLU A 25 -12.21 -18.40 -18.83
CA GLU A 25 -13.66 -18.52 -18.67
C GLU A 25 -14.23 -17.36 -17.85
N ALA A 26 -13.50 -16.86 -16.83
CA ALA A 26 -13.91 -15.69 -16.04
C ALA A 26 -14.04 -14.46 -16.93
N LEU A 27 -13.05 -14.14 -17.77
CA LEU A 27 -13.08 -13.03 -18.69
C LEU A 27 -14.30 -13.01 -19.64
N LYS A 28 -14.89 -14.19 -19.92
CA LYS A 28 -16.02 -14.34 -20.85
C LYS A 28 -17.37 -14.35 -20.14
N LYS A 29 -17.44 -14.75 -18.88
CA LYS A 29 -18.68 -15.17 -18.24
C LYS A 29 -18.99 -14.53 -16.90
N ASP A 30 -17.97 -14.09 -16.19
CA ASP A 30 -18.18 -13.43 -14.90
C ASP A 30 -18.59 -11.95 -15.16
N ASP A 31 -19.33 -11.38 -14.22
CA ASP A 31 -19.74 -9.98 -14.28
C ASP A 31 -18.59 -9.02 -13.90
N GLU A 32 -18.80 -7.74 -14.18
CA GLU A 32 -17.79 -6.69 -14.00
C GLU A 32 -17.26 -6.58 -12.57
N ASN A 33 -18.13 -6.70 -11.56
CA ASN A 33 -17.71 -6.60 -10.15
C ASN A 33 -16.86 -7.81 -9.76
N THR A 34 -17.29 -9.01 -10.16
CA THR A 34 -16.54 -10.27 -9.92
C THR A 34 -15.17 -10.24 -10.62
N LEU A 35 -15.09 -9.65 -11.82
CA LEU A 35 -13.83 -9.47 -12.53
C LEU A 35 -12.94 -8.43 -11.85
N ALA A 36 -13.48 -7.31 -11.37
CA ALA A 36 -12.72 -6.30 -10.64
C ALA A 36 -12.11 -6.89 -9.37
N ASP A 37 -12.90 -7.61 -8.57
CA ASP A 37 -12.43 -8.30 -7.36
C ASP A 37 -11.33 -9.34 -7.67
N LEU A 38 -11.45 -10.06 -8.80
CA LEU A 38 -10.41 -10.97 -9.27
C LEU A 38 -9.14 -10.20 -9.64
N GLY A 39 -9.27 -9.08 -10.37
CA GLY A 39 -8.15 -8.23 -10.76
C GLY A 39 -7.35 -7.74 -9.56
N GLU A 40 -8.02 -7.23 -8.52
CA GLU A 40 -7.39 -6.81 -7.27
C GLU A 40 -6.71 -7.98 -6.53
N THR A 41 -7.36 -9.14 -6.49
CA THR A 41 -6.79 -10.36 -5.91
C THR A 41 -5.51 -10.77 -6.65
N LEU A 42 -5.53 -10.77 -7.98
CA LEU A 42 -4.38 -11.14 -8.80
C LEU A 42 -3.24 -10.14 -8.67
N LEU A 43 -3.55 -8.85 -8.60
CA LEU A 43 -2.58 -7.79 -8.34
C LEU A 43 -1.88 -8.02 -7.00
N SER A 44 -2.64 -8.27 -5.93
CA SER A 44 -2.08 -8.55 -4.61
C SER A 44 -1.24 -9.83 -4.53
N LEU A 45 -1.50 -10.80 -5.40
CA LEU A 45 -0.74 -12.05 -5.52
C LEU A 45 0.45 -11.94 -6.50
N GLY A 46 0.64 -10.80 -7.17
CA GLY A 46 1.72 -10.56 -8.11
C GLY A 46 1.47 -11.12 -9.53
N PHE A 47 0.24 -11.51 -9.87
CA PHE A 47 -0.17 -11.91 -11.22
C PHE A 47 -0.51 -10.68 -12.06
N LEU A 48 0.54 -9.85 -12.33
CA LEU A 48 0.38 -8.52 -12.89
C LEU A 48 -0.21 -8.51 -14.30
N GLU A 49 0.17 -9.47 -15.14
CA GLU A 49 -0.30 -9.54 -16.53
C GLU A 49 -1.79 -9.90 -16.60
N GLU A 50 -2.23 -10.87 -15.80
CA GLU A 50 -3.64 -11.27 -15.71
C GLU A 50 -4.49 -10.12 -15.12
N ALA A 51 -3.99 -9.45 -14.08
CA ALA A 51 -4.66 -8.29 -13.50
C ALA A 51 -4.77 -7.14 -14.52
N LYS A 52 -3.68 -6.82 -15.24
CA LYS A 52 -3.66 -5.81 -16.31
C LYS A 52 -4.70 -6.11 -17.39
N GLN A 53 -4.80 -7.37 -17.82
CA GLN A 53 -5.78 -7.79 -18.82
C GLN A 53 -7.22 -7.58 -18.35
N ILE A 54 -7.53 -7.89 -17.09
CA ILE A 54 -8.87 -7.65 -16.51
C ILE A 54 -9.19 -6.16 -16.51
N PHE A 55 -8.32 -5.33 -15.92
CA PHE A 55 -8.61 -3.91 -15.80
C PHE A 55 -8.67 -3.18 -17.15
N GLN A 56 -7.87 -3.60 -18.12
CA GLN A 56 -7.97 -3.09 -19.50
C GLN A 56 -9.30 -3.48 -20.15
N GLN A 57 -9.74 -4.73 -20.01
CA GLN A 57 -11.03 -5.18 -20.52
C GLN A 57 -12.19 -4.42 -19.88
N LEU A 58 -12.14 -4.19 -18.56
CA LEU A 58 -13.14 -3.43 -17.84
C LEU A 58 -13.17 -1.96 -18.31
N LEU A 59 -12.00 -1.35 -18.48
CA LEU A 59 -11.90 0.05 -18.95
C LEU A 59 -12.39 0.22 -20.40
N GLU A 60 -12.20 -0.79 -21.26
CA GLU A 60 -12.78 -0.80 -22.62
C GLU A 60 -14.31 -0.85 -22.59
N GLN A 61 -14.90 -1.57 -21.62
CA GLN A 61 -16.36 -1.68 -21.46
C GLN A 61 -16.95 -0.45 -20.75
N PHE A 62 -16.22 0.13 -19.82
CA PHE A 62 -16.61 1.25 -18.95
C PHE A 62 -15.60 2.40 -19.04
N PRO A 63 -15.51 3.12 -20.16
CA PRO A 63 -14.49 4.17 -20.36
C PRO A 63 -14.56 5.33 -19.36
N ASP A 64 -15.72 5.54 -18.75
CA ASP A 64 -15.97 6.60 -17.77
C ASP A 64 -15.64 6.15 -16.32
N ALA A 65 -15.25 4.89 -16.11
CA ALA A 65 -14.83 4.36 -14.83
C ALA A 65 -13.36 4.71 -14.58
N ASP A 66 -13.09 5.98 -14.34
CA ASP A 66 -11.73 6.53 -14.19
C ASP A 66 -10.91 5.87 -13.08
N GLY A 67 -11.57 5.37 -12.02
CA GLY A 67 -10.94 4.60 -10.93
C GLY A 67 -10.21 3.33 -11.40
N LEU A 68 -10.59 2.74 -12.55
CA LEU A 68 -9.89 1.59 -13.13
C LEU A 68 -8.46 1.93 -13.61
N ASN A 69 -8.14 3.21 -13.75
CA ASN A 69 -6.77 3.64 -14.06
C ASN A 69 -5.82 3.50 -12.84
N ILE A 70 -6.33 3.42 -11.61
CA ILE A 70 -5.51 3.23 -10.40
C ILE A 70 -4.73 1.91 -10.46
N PRO A 71 -5.39 0.73 -10.50
CA PRO A 71 -4.67 -0.53 -10.56
C PRO A 71 -3.79 -0.67 -11.81
N LEU A 72 -4.17 -0.06 -12.94
CA LEU A 72 -3.32 -0.04 -14.13
C LEU A 72 -2.04 0.79 -13.92
N ALA A 73 -2.13 1.90 -13.19
CA ALA A 73 -0.96 2.69 -12.81
C ALA A 73 -0.06 1.93 -11.82
N GLU A 74 -0.63 1.27 -10.81
CA GLU A 74 0.11 0.43 -9.85
C GLU A 74 0.86 -0.69 -10.57
N ILE A 75 0.21 -1.41 -11.48
CA ILE A 75 0.84 -2.45 -12.31
C ILE A 75 1.98 -1.87 -13.16
N ALA A 76 1.78 -0.69 -13.75
CA ALA A 76 2.80 -0.04 -14.55
C ALA A 76 4.02 0.36 -13.71
N ILE A 77 3.81 0.81 -12.46
CA ILE A 77 4.90 1.11 -11.51
C ILE A 77 5.69 -0.17 -11.18
N GLU A 78 5.00 -1.25 -10.83
CA GLU A 78 5.62 -2.55 -10.52
C GLU A 78 6.43 -3.10 -11.70
N ASN A 79 5.93 -2.90 -12.92
CA ASN A 79 6.63 -3.29 -14.16
C ASN A 79 7.74 -2.31 -14.58
N ASN A 80 7.95 -1.22 -13.83
CA ASN A 80 8.86 -0.11 -14.19
C ASN A 80 8.49 0.58 -15.53
N GLU A 81 7.19 0.55 -15.89
CA GLU A 81 6.61 1.22 -17.06
C GLU A 81 6.17 2.66 -16.67
N ILE A 82 7.15 3.51 -16.33
CA ILE A 82 6.92 4.81 -15.68
C ILE A 82 6.04 5.75 -16.51
N ASP A 83 6.25 5.81 -17.84
CA ASP A 83 5.47 6.67 -18.74
C ASP A 83 4.00 6.24 -18.76
N ASP A 84 3.74 4.93 -18.76
CA ASP A 84 2.37 4.39 -18.74
C ASP A 84 1.68 4.68 -17.40
N ALA A 85 2.40 4.60 -16.29
CA ALA A 85 1.88 4.96 -14.97
C ALA A 85 1.38 6.42 -14.96
N PHE A 86 2.16 7.36 -15.48
CA PHE A 86 1.72 8.76 -15.61
C PHE A 86 0.49 8.88 -16.51
N ILE A 87 0.46 8.20 -17.67
CA ILE A 87 -0.68 8.22 -18.60
C ILE A 87 -1.97 7.75 -17.93
N TYR A 88 -1.91 6.72 -17.09
CA TYR A 88 -3.08 6.26 -16.34
C TYR A 88 -3.52 7.25 -15.27
N LEU A 89 -2.59 7.77 -14.47
CA LEU A 89 -2.90 8.71 -13.39
C LEU A 89 -3.46 10.04 -13.89
N GLU A 90 -2.95 10.56 -15.03
CA GLU A 90 -3.43 11.80 -15.65
C GLU A 90 -4.89 11.72 -16.17
N LYS A 91 -5.42 10.50 -16.36
CA LYS A 91 -6.83 10.30 -16.77
C LYS A 91 -7.82 10.47 -15.63
N ILE A 92 -7.36 10.56 -14.39
CA ILE A 92 -8.21 10.70 -13.20
C ILE A 92 -8.35 12.19 -12.87
N PRO A 93 -9.52 12.80 -13.10
CA PRO A 93 -9.70 14.23 -12.87
C PRO A 93 -9.84 14.53 -11.37
N GLU A 94 -9.54 15.78 -10.98
CA GLU A 94 -9.71 16.26 -9.58
C GLU A 94 -11.15 16.12 -9.05
N THR A 95 -12.13 15.98 -9.93
CA THR A 95 -13.54 15.79 -9.58
C THR A 95 -13.94 14.34 -9.36
N SER A 96 -13.03 13.39 -9.61
CA SER A 96 -13.26 11.96 -9.40
C SER A 96 -13.24 11.60 -7.92
N ASP A 97 -14.08 10.65 -7.54
CA ASP A 97 -14.03 10.02 -6.21
C ASP A 97 -12.69 9.27 -6.00
N SER A 98 -12.02 8.87 -7.08
CA SER A 98 -10.72 8.19 -7.06
C SER A 98 -9.52 9.17 -7.03
N TYR A 99 -9.76 10.49 -7.03
CA TYR A 99 -8.67 11.48 -7.11
C TYR A 99 -7.70 11.40 -5.95
N VAL A 100 -8.21 11.27 -4.72
CA VAL A 100 -7.35 11.15 -3.53
C VAL A 100 -6.46 9.91 -3.63
N GLN A 101 -7.01 8.78 -4.08
CA GLN A 101 -6.22 7.56 -4.28
C GLN A 101 -5.17 7.75 -5.39
N SER A 102 -5.50 8.46 -6.48
CA SER A 102 -4.51 8.77 -7.52
C SER A 102 -3.34 9.62 -7.00
N LEU A 103 -3.59 10.52 -6.04
CA LEU A 103 -2.53 11.28 -5.38
C LEU A 103 -1.58 10.38 -4.58
N LEU A 104 -2.11 9.36 -3.89
CA LEU A 104 -1.29 8.39 -3.15
C LEU A 104 -0.39 7.59 -4.11
N VAL A 105 -0.97 7.03 -5.19
CA VAL A 105 -0.21 6.27 -6.19
C VAL A 105 0.80 7.18 -6.93
N THR A 106 0.43 8.44 -7.20
CA THR A 106 1.36 9.41 -7.76
C THR A 106 2.53 9.69 -6.80
N ALA A 107 2.26 9.78 -5.51
CA ALA A 107 3.31 9.96 -4.51
C ALA A 107 4.28 8.78 -4.47
N ASP A 108 3.76 7.54 -4.53
CA ASP A 108 4.57 6.32 -4.59
C ASP A 108 5.44 6.29 -5.86
N LEU A 109 4.87 6.66 -7.01
CA LEU A 109 5.62 6.79 -8.25
C LEU A 109 6.80 7.76 -8.12
N TYR A 110 6.60 8.92 -7.48
CA TYR A 110 7.68 9.88 -7.25
C TYR A 110 8.71 9.40 -6.21
N GLN A 111 8.33 8.53 -5.26
CA GLN A 111 9.29 7.86 -4.38
C GLN A 111 10.17 6.88 -5.18
N VAL A 112 9.58 6.06 -6.05
CA VAL A 112 10.34 5.16 -6.95
C VAL A 112 11.30 5.93 -7.84
N LEU A 113 10.92 7.14 -8.29
CA LEU A 113 11.78 8.03 -9.08
C LEU A 113 12.86 8.75 -8.26
N GLY A 114 12.85 8.62 -6.93
CA GLY A 114 13.80 9.30 -6.05
C GLY A 114 13.57 10.81 -5.95
N ILE A 115 12.32 11.27 -6.08
CA ILE A 115 11.91 12.68 -6.00
C ILE A 115 10.95 12.87 -4.81
N PRO A 116 11.46 12.73 -3.57
CA PRO A 116 10.63 12.73 -2.36
C PRO A 116 9.89 14.05 -2.12
N GLU A 117 10.40 15.18 -2.61
CA GLU A 117 9.76 16.48 -2.43
C GLU A 117 8.43 16.57 -3.20
N VAL A 118 8.35 15.95 -4.37
CA VAL A 118 7.09 15.89 -5.15
C VAL A 118 6.13 14.88 -4.52
N SER A 119 6.63 13.72 -4.08
CA SER A 119 5.86 12.76 -3.31
C SER A 119 5.20 13.42 -2.09
N GLU A 120 5.98 14.16 -1.28
CA GLU A 120 5.47 14.88 -0.12
C GLU A 120 4.38 15.91 -0.50
N ALA A 121 4.57 16.63 -1.61
CA ALA A 121 3.57 17.59 -2.08
C ALA A 121 2.24 16.90 -2.42
N LYS A 122 2.29 15.73 -3.08
CA LYS A 122 1.10 14.95 -3.44
C LYS A 122 0.39 14.37 -2.20
N LEU A 123 1.13 13.84 -1.24
CA LEU A 123 0.57 13.37 0.03
C LEU A 123 -0.05 14.51 0.86
N LYS A 124 0.56 15.69 0.86
CA LYS A 124 -0.01 16.88 1.52
C LYS A 124 -1.28 17.36 0.82
N GLU A 125 -1.34 17.29 -0.51
CA GLU A 125 -2.55 17.58 -1.28
C GLU A 125 -3.68 16.61 -0.88
N ALA A 126 -3.41 15.31 -0.82
CA ALA A 126 -4.35 14.30 -0.34
C ALA A 126 -4.80 14.58 1.12
N ALA A 127 -3.87 14.92 2.02
CA ALA A 127 -4.17 15.23 3.42
C ALA A 127 -5.00 16.52 3.57
N ASN A 128 -4.89 17.48 2.66
CA ASN A 128 -5.76 18.66 2.67
C ASN A 128 -7.21 18.33 2.27
N LEU A 129 -7.40 17.33 1.40
CA LEU A 129 -8.71 16.85 0.98
C LEU A 129 -9.36 15.94 2.02
N MET A 130 -8.56 15.07 2.64
CA MET A 130 -9.02 14.08 3.63
C MET A 130 -8.06 14.05 4.83
N PRO A 131 -8.11 15.05 5.74
CA PRO A 131 -7.13 15.21 6.81
C PRO A 131 -7.17 14.11 7.87
N GLU A 132 -8.33 13.49 8.08
CA GLU A 132 -8.52 12.44 9.10
C GLU A 132 -8.32 11.01 8.53
N GLU A 133 -7.96 10.88 7.25
CA GLU A 133 -7.79 9.56 6.63
C GLU A 133 -6.49 8.88 7.11
N PRO A 134 -6.58 7.78 7.87
CA PRO A 134 -5.41 7.14 8.46
C PRO A 134 -4.37 6.68 7.44
N LEU A 135 -4.81 6.22 6.27
CA LEU A 135 -3.90 5.77 5.21
C LEU A 135 -3.01 6.90 4.68
N ILE A 136 -3.57 8.11 4.54
CA ILE A 136 -2.81 9.28 4.09
C ILE A 136 -1.79 9.70 5.14
N GLN A 137 -2.19 9.72 6.44
CA GLN A 137 -1.27 10.03 7.52
C GLN A 137 -0.16 8.99 7.62
N PHE A 138 -0.49 7.73 7.38
CA PHE A 138 0.49 6.64 7.34
C PHE A 138 1.49 6.82 6.18
N ALA A 139 1.01 7.09 4.97
CA ALA A 139 1.86 7.34 3.80
C ALA A 139 2.83 8.51 4.03
N LEU A 140 2.36 9.61 4.65
CA LEU A 140 3.23 10.72 5.08
C LEU A 140 4.26 10.25 6.12
N GLY A 141 3.85 9.44 7.08
CA GLY A 141 4.74 8.88 8.10
C GLY A 141 5.85 8.03 7.48
N GLU A 142 5.51 7.13 6.55
CA GLU A 142 6.48 6.28 5.85
C GLU A 142 7.45 7.11 4.98
N LEU A 143 6.95 8.14 4.29
CA LEU A 143 7.79 9.05 3.54
C LEU A 143 8.79 9.77 4.45
N TYR A 144 8.34 10.33 5.56
CA TYR A 144 9.21 11.00 6.52
C TYR A 144 10.21 10.04 7.16
N PHE A 145 9.78 8.83 7.51
CA PHE A 145 10.65 7.80 8.06
C PHE A 145 11.78 7.43 7.08
N THR A 146 11.44 7.18 5.83
CA THR A 146 12.40 6.83 4.76
C THR A 146 13.41 7.95 4.50
N ASN A 147 12.97 9.21 4.62
CA ASN A 147 13.81 10.39 4.46
C ASN A 147 14.62 10.75 5.74
N GLY A 148 14.53 9.95 6.80
CA GLY A 148 15.22 10.20 8.08
C GLY A 148 14.62 11.34 8.91
N GLN A 149 13.42 11.79 8.60
CA GLN A 149 12.66 12.82 9.31
C GLN A 149 11.79 12.16 10.39
N PHE A 150 12.47 11.54 11.39
CA PHE A 150 11.80 10.67 12.36
C PHE A 150 10.82 11.40 13.28
N VAL A 151 11.05 12.68 13.58
CA VAL A 151 10.12 13.49 14.41
C VAL A 151 8.79 13.70 13.69
N GLU A 152 8.84 14.02 12.41
CA GLU A 152 7.67 14.17 11.55
C GLU A 152 6.94 12.83 11.39
N ALA A 153 7.69 11.74 11.21
CA ALA A 153 7.13 10.39 11.11
C ALA A 153 6.36 10.01 12.40
N ILE A 154 6.97 10.21 13.58
CA ILE A 154 6.33 9.98 14.88
C ILE A 154 5.03 10.77 14.99
N THR A 155 5.05 12.05 14.62
CA THR A 155 3.85 12.91 14.66
C THR A 155 2.70 12.31 13.85
N ARG A 156 3.00 11.78 12.66
CA ARG A 156 1.99 11.16 11.79
C ARG A 156 1.46 9.85 12.36
N TYR A 157 2.34 8.96 12.81
CA TYR A 157 1.93 7.68 13.40
C TYR A 157 1.13 7.87 14.70
N GLN A 158 1.50 8.84 15.55
CA GLN A 158 0.76 9.16 16.77
C GLN A 158 -0.65 9.65 16.45
N SER A 159 -0.84 10.50 15.44
CA SER A 159 -2.17 10.97 15.06
C SER A 159 -3.10 9.81 14.65
N ILE A 160 -2.56 8.75 14.04
CA ILE A 160 -3.33 7.56 13.68
C ILE A 160 -3.71 6.76 14.94
N VAL A 161 -2.77 6.56 15.86
CA VAL A 161 -3.04 5.87 17.13
C VAL A 161 -4.09 6.61 17.96
N GLU A 162 -4.02 7.95 18.01
CA GLU A 162 -4.99 8.80 18.70
C GLU A 162 -6.39 8.71 18.09
N SER A 163 -6.52 8.44 16.79
CA SER A 163 -7.81 8.18 16.13
C SER A 163 -8.42 6.82 16.50
N GLY A 164 -7.70 5.97 17.23
CA GLY A 164 -8.14 4.64 17.66
C GLY A 164 -7.72 3.52 16.70
N THR A 165 -6.90 3.81 15.70
CA THR A 165 -6.37 2.84 14.75
C THR A 165 -5.05 2.27 15.30
N ALA A 166 -4.97 0.95 15.50
CA ALA A 166 -3.77 0.29 16.03
C ALA A 166 -2.79 -0.18 14.95
N GLN A 167 -3.31 -0.44 13.76
CA GLN A 167 -2.51 -0.89 12.61
C GLN A 167 -3.13 -0.42 11.30
N ILE A 168 -2.30 -0.26 10.27
CA ILE A 168 -2.73 -0.02 8.89
C ILE A 168 -2.37 -1.25 8.07
N SER A 169 -3.39 -1.90 7.48
CA SER A 169 -3.21 -3.21 6.83
C SER A 169 -2.53 -4.21 7.78
N ALA A 170 -1.40 -4.79 7.40
CA ALA A 170 -0.60 -5.71 8.21
C ALA A 170 0.54 -5.01 9.00
N ILE A 171 0.67 -3.66 8.91
CA ILE A 171 1.79 -2.93 9.50
C ILE A 171 1.42 -2.45 10.91
N SER A 172 2.25 -2.78 11.88
CA SER A 172 2.10 -2.34 13.27
C SER A 172 2.56 -0.89 13.43
N LEU A 173 1.68 -0.01 13.91
CA LEU A 173 2.05 1.35 14.28
C LEU A 173 2.99 1.39 15.49
N ASN A 174 2.90 0.41 16.39
CA ASN A 174 3.84 0.28 17.51
C ASN A 174 5.26 0.00 17.01
N GLU A 175 5.41 -0.86 16.01
CA GLU A 175 6.71 -1.11 15.37
C GLU A 175 7.27 0.16 14.72
N ARG A 176 6.44 0.91 13.99
CA ARG A 176 6.86 2.16 13.33
C ARG A 176 7.26 3.25 14.33
N LEU A 177 6.49 3.42 15.40
CA LEU A 177 6.79 4.37 16.48
C LEU A 177 8.09 3.98 17.21
N GLY A 178 8.20 2.72 17.62
CA GLY A 178 9.39 2.22 18.30
C GLY A 178 10.66 2.34 17.45
N SER A 179 10.56 2.02 16.15
CA SER A 179 11.66 2.21 15.19
C SER A 179 12.05 3.67 15.07
N SER A 180 11.06 4.57 14.94
CA SER A 180 11.32 6.01 14.79
C SER A 180 12.01 6.60 16.01
N TYR A 181 11.57 6.26 17.24
CA TYR A 181 12.24 6.67 18.48
C TYR A 181 13.65 6.09 18.61
N SER A 182 13.84 4.80 18.26
CA SER A 182 15.17 4.19 18.25
C SER A 182 16.13 4.89 17.28
N MET A 183 15.65 5.30 16.11
CA MET A 183 16.46 6.04 15.12
C MET A 183 16.82 7.46 15.56
N LEU A 184 16.02 8.07 16.44
CA LEU A 184 16.34 9.33 17.12
C LEU A 184 17.35 9.16 18.28
N GLY A 185 17.55 7.93 18.76
CA GLY A 185 18.32 7.64 19.97
C GLY A 185 17.51 7.77 21.27
N ASP A 186 16.19 7.97 21.15
CA ASP A 186 15.26 8.07 22.29
C ASP A 186 14.83 6.66 22.73
N PHE A 187 15.80 5.87 23.20
CA PHE A 187 15.62 4.44 23.48
C PHE A 187 14.63 4.17 24.63
N GLU A 188 14.56 5.08 25.62
CA GLU A 188 13.57 4.97 26.70
C GLU A 188 12.13 5.02 26.16
N GLU A 189 11.87 5.91 25.21
CA GLU A 189 10.56 6.04 24.56
C GLU A 189 10.30 4.92 23.55
N ALA A 190 11.33 4.37 22.92
CA ALA A 190 11.21 3.29 21.93
C ALA A 190 10.77 1.96 22.56
N VAL A 191 11.29 1.62 23.75
CA VAL A 191 11.07 0.30 24.39
C VAL A 191 9.60 -0.06 24.55
N PRO A 192 8.71 0.78 25.12
CA PRO A 192 7.31 0.40 25.33
C PRO A 192 6.58 0.10 24.00
N TYR A 193 6.90 0.81 22.92
CA TYR A 193 6.33 0.56 21.60
C TYR A 193 6.85 -0.75 20.99
N LEU A 194 8.16 -1.02 21.07
CA LEU A 194 8.74 -2.25 20.54
C LEU A 194 8.27 -3.48 21.35
N GLU A 195 8.11 -3.37 22.67
CA GLU A 195 7.49 -4.42 23.48
C GLU A 195 6.03 -4.70 23.05
N ALA A 196 5.27 -3.64 22.75
CA ALA A 196 3.91 -3.79 22.25
C ALA A 196 3.89 -4.47 20.87
N ALA A 197 4.77 -4.09 19.95
CA ALA A 197 4.91 -4.71 18.63
C ALA A 197 5.26 -6.21 18.71
N VAL A 198 6.17 -6.59 19.61
CA VAL A 198 6.52 -8.00 19.88
C VAL A 198 5.32 -8.78 20.45
N LYS A 199 4.47 -8.15 21.28
CA LYS A 199 3.25 -8.78 21.81
C LYS A 199 2.16 -8.98 20.75
N GLU A 200 2.09 -8.09 19.75
CA GLU A 200 1.17 -8.22 18.60
C GLU A 200 1.57 -9.43 17.77
N GLU A 201 2.84 -9.53 17.42
CA GLU A 201 3.39 -10.64 16.68
C GLU A 201 4.89 -10.78 16.99
N GLN A 202 5.31 -11.98 17.34
CA GLN A 202 6.69 -12.28 17.65
C GLN A 202 7.44 -12.73 16.40
N THR A 203 8.15 -11.78 15.76
CA THR A 203 9.06 -12.06 14.65
C THR A 203 10.51 -11.86 15.07
N ASP A 204 11.45 -12.50 14.36
CA ASP A 204 12.88 -12.37 14.63
C ASP A 204 13.34 -10.90 14.50
N ASP A 205 12.82 -10.16 13.53
CA ASP A 205 13.16 -8.76 13.30
C ASP A 205 12.72 -7.86 14.45
N ARG A 206 11.48 -8.03 14.96
CA ARG A 206 10.97 -7.28 16.12
C ARG A 206 11.74 -7.60 17.39
N LEU A 207 12.08 -8.86 17.60
CA LEU A 207 12.91 -9.30 18.75
C LEU A 207 14.31 -8.71 18.67
N PHE A 208 14.92 -8.73 17.49
CA PHE A 208 16.24 -8.13 17.25
C PHE A 208 16.21 -6.63 17.54
N GLN A 209 15.23 -5.92 17.02
CA GLN A 209 15.08 -4.47 17.19
C GLN A 209 14.90 -4.10 18.67
N LEU A 210 14.05 -4.83 19.39
CA LEU A 210 13.85 -4.62 20.82
C LEU A 210 15.14 -4.91 21.62
N ALA A 211 15.82 -6.01 21.32
CA ALA A 211 17.07 -6.37 21.99
C ALA A 211 18.18 -5.34 21.73
N PHE A 212 18.30 -4.86 20.51
CA PHE A 212 19.22 -3.79 20.15
C PHE A 212 18.93 -2.50 20.91
N THR A 213 17.66 -2.11 20.99
CA THR A 213 17.23 -0.91 21.73
C THR A 213 17.56 -1.01 23.23
N TYR A 214 17.34 -2.18 23.85
CA TYR A 214 17.74 -2.41 25.23
C TYR A 214 19.26 -2.33 25.44
N LEU A 215 20.05 -2.87 24.51
CA LEU A 215 21.50 -2.76 24.56
C LEU A 215 21.94 -1.31 24.55
N GLN A 216 21.41 -0.51 23.64
CA GLN A 216 21.74 0.93 23.55
C GLN A 216 21.32 1.70 24.81
N LEU A 217 20.16 1.37 25.38
CA LEU A 217 19.66 1.98 26.62
C LEU A 217 20.59 1.69 27.83
N HIS A 218 21.27 0.54 27.86
CA HIS A 218 22.18 0.17 28.94
C HIS A 218 23.63 0.66 28.73
N GLU A 219 23.98 1.07 27.52
CA GLU A 219 25.31 1.62 27.20
C GLU A 219 25.40 3.14 27.41
N ASN A 220 24.27 3.83 27.52
CA ASN A 220 24.16 5.27 27.78
C ASN A 220 23.87 5.55 29.26
#